data_43a7ba55eb5ac34625b6baa181a4f1a3
#
_entry.id   43a7ba55eb5ac34625b6baa181a4f1a3
#
_cell.length_a   1.000
_cell.length_b   1.000
_cell.length_c   1.000
_cell.angle_alpha   90.00
_cell.angle_beta   90.00
_cell.angle_gamma   90.00
#
_symmetry.space_group_name_H-M   'P 1'
#
loop_
_entity.id
_entity.type
_entity.pdbx_description
1 polymer ?
#
loop_
_entity_poly.entity_id
_entity_poly.type
_entity_poly.pdbx_seq_one_letter_code
_entity_poly.pdbx_strand_id
1 'polypeptide(L)'
;MTKHRSVFVAGIFNVLHPGHIRLLKFAKECGDKLIVGVISDTLAGDGAHVAQDFRLEAVKMNALVDEVFLVQTSVEQEVLRLKPEIVVKGKEHESQKNSEQRAVESYGGKLIFSSGDVVFSSLDLIRREIGTQNSKPITLPDQFMSRRKVSSKSLRDLMQKFEGLKVVVIGDVIVDEYISCDPLGMSEEDSTIVVTPISSRTFVGGAAIVAAHAASLGAKVKFFSVVGDDASAKFCRDELSKFGVEHHLLVDDSRPTTLKQRFRSRSKTLLRVSHLAQRLIDGSLQNALVANVTKSCADADLLIFSDFNYGILPQTVVDQITAAAKKNKVKIVADSQSSSQIGDVLRFQDTDLLTPTEREARLALRNTEDGLVVVAQMICERANSKAALVKLGEEGVLLRFRDGSDWKTDQIPALNSAPQDVAGAGDCMLVAS
;
A
#
# COMPACT_ATOMS: atom_id res chain seq x y z
N MET A 1 -5.50 29.93 -10.89
CA MET A 1 -4.48 29.22 -11.68
C MET A 1 -3.81 28.25 -10.74
N THR A 2 -4.07 26.98 -10.88
CA THR A 2 -3.40 25.91 -10.12
C THR A 2 -1.90 25.98 -10.50
N LYS A 3 -1.06 26.22 -9.50
CA LYS A 3 0.38 26.27 -9.69
C LYS A 3 0.85 24.85 -9.99
N HIS A 4 1.19 24.55 -11.24
CA HIS A 4 1.72 23.24 -11.62
C HIS A 4 3.07 23.02 -10.92
N ARG A 5 3.16 21.90 -10.18
CA ARG A 5 4.37 21.53 -9.46
C ARG A 5 5.40 20.96 -10.43
N SER A 6 6.49 21.70 -10.69
CA SER A 6 7.55 21.26 -11.59
C SER A 6 8.60 20.41 -10.89
N VAL A 7 9.01 19.34 -11.55
CA VAL A 7 10.03 18.38 -11.08
C VAL A 7 11.17 18.35 -12.08
N PHE A 8 12.41 18.39 -11.58
CA PHE A 8 13.60 18.33 -12.40
C PHE A 8 14.48 17.14 -12.07
N VAL A 9 14.95 16.47 -13.12
CA VAL A 9 15.94 15.38 -13.06
C VAL A 9 17.07 15.68 -14.01
N ALA A 10 18.32 15.48 -13.59
CA ALA A 10 19.48 15.59 -14.48
C ALA A 10 20.31 14.31 -14.45
N GLY A 11 20.86 13.93 -15.60
CA GLY A 11 21.71 12.76 -15.74
C GLY A 11 22.38 12.63 -17.09
N ILE A 12 23.34 11.69 -17.20
CA ILE A 12 24.03 11.42 -18.46
C ILE A 12 23.15 10.61 -19.42
N PHE A 13 22.38 9.63 -18.95
CA PHE A 13 21.46 8.78 -19.71
C PHE A 13 22.08 8.09 -20.93
N ASN A 14 23.29 7.53 -20.81
CA ASN A 14 23.96 6.83 -21.92
C ASN A 14 23.08 5.80 -22.62
N VAL A 15 22.37 4.99 -21.82
CA VAL A 15 21.32 4.05 -22.27
C VAL A 15 20.21 4.10 -21.25
N LEU A 16 18.96 4.29 -21.69
CA LEU A 16 17.82 4.20 -20.82
C LEU A 16 17.61 2.75 -20.39
N HIS A 17 17.86 2.47 -19.14
CA HIS A 17 17.66 1.16 -18.52
C HIS A 17 16.56 1.24 -17.45
N PRO A 18 16.03 0.10 -16.96
CA PRO A 18 14.94 0.08 -15.98
C PRO A 18 15.16 0.98 -14.75
N GLY A 19 16.40 1.20 -14.31
CA GLY A 19 16.74 2.13 -13.22
C GLY A 19 16.41 3.58 -13.58
N HIS A 20 16.74 4.02 -14.81
CA HIS A 20 16.38 5.36 -15.29
C HIS A 20 14.85 5.50 -15.44
N ILE A 21 14.17 4.48 -15.97
CA ILE A 21 12.71 4.52 -16.11
C ILE A 21 12.02 4.65 -14.74
N ARG A 22 12.50 3.95 -13.71
CA ARG A 22 11.99 4.10 -12.35
C ARG A 22 12.26 5.48 -11.77
N LEU A 23 13.46 6.03 -11.98
CA LEU A 23 13.79 7.40 -11.56
C LEU A 23 12.83 8.40 -12.20
N LEU A 24 12.61 8.30 -13.51
CA LEU A 24 11.70 9.19 -14.25
C LEU A 24 10.25 9.00 -13.79
N LYS A 25 9.81 7.75 -13.59
CA LYS A 25 8.47 7.45 -13.06
C LYS A 25 8.28 8.05 -11.67
N PHE A 26 9.20 7.81 -10.75
CA PHE A 26 9.16 8.41 -9.42
C PHE A 26 9.16 9.94 -9.46
N ALA A 27 10.01 10.53 -10.31
CA ALA A 27 10.04 11.98 -10.48
C ALA A 27 8.71 12.53 -11.02
N LYS A 28 8.09 11.85 -12.01
CA LYS A 28 6.77 12.22 -12.52
C LYS A 28 5.69 12.16 -11.45
N GLU A 29 5.77 11.20 -10.53
CA GLU A 29 4.84 11.05 -9.42
C GLU A 29 5.03 12.08 -8.28
N CYS A 30 6.13 12.81 -8.29
CA CYS A 30 6.39 13.90 -7.34
C CYS A 30 5.74 15.23 -7.74
N GLY A 31 5.23 15.37 -8.97
CA GLY A 31 4.60 16.62 -9.47
C GLY A 31 3.87 16.44 -10.79
N ASP A 32 3.48 17.57 -11.39
CA ASP A 32 2.62 17.62 -12.58
C ASP A 32 3.45 17.68 -13.88
N LYS A 33 4.62 18.34 -13.82
CA LYS A 33 5.49 18.53 -14.97
C LYS A 33 6.89 17.99 -14.69
N LEU A 34 7.32 17.00 -15.47
CA LEU A 34 8.68 16.44 -15.39
C LEU A 34 9.58 17.06 -16.45
N ILE A 35 10.62 17.73 -15.99
CA ILE A 35 11.66 18.36 -16.83
C ILE A 35 12.94 17.53 -16.65
N VAL A 36 13.55 17.12 -17.76
CA VAL A 36 14.79 16.32 -17.73
C VAL A 36 15.93 17.06 -18.41
N GLY A 37 17.04 17.21 -17.70
CA GLY A 37 18.31 17.72 -18.21
C GLY A 37 19.26 16.60 -18.60
N VAL A 38 19.60 16.46 -19.87
CA VAL A 38 20.63 15.53 -20.35
C VAL A 38 21.97 16.26 -20.30
N ILE A 39 22.93 15.71 -19.55
CA ILE A 39 24.27 16.32 -19.40
C ILE A 39 25.02 16.21 -20.74
N SER A 40 25.54 17.34 -21.24
CA SER A 40 26.29 17.39 -22.51
C SER A 40 27.55 16.55 -22.48
N ASP A 41 28.07 16.17 -23.65
CA ASP A 41 29.32 15.41 -23.76
C ASP A 41 30.48 16.13 -23.12
N THR A 42 30.52 17.45 -23.27
CA THR A 42 31.57 18.31 -22.68
C THR A 42 31.56 18.25 -21.15
N LEU A 43 30.38 18.24 -20.52
CA LEU A 43 30.28 18.19 -19.07
C LEU A 43 30.39 16.77 -18.51
N ALA A 44 29.94 15.76 -19.25
CA ALA A 44 30.01 14.37 -18.85
C ALA A 44 31.44 13.78 -18.97
N GLY A 45 32.27 14.35 -19.85
CA GLY A 45 33.62 13.85 -20.11
C GLY A 45 33.63 12.36 -20.45
N ASP A 46 34.53 11.61 -19.83
CA ASP A 46 34.65 10.15 -20.01
C ASP A 46 33.40 9.36 -19.55
N GLY A 47 32.45 10.00 -18.86
CA GLY A 47 31.19 9.37 -18.45
C GLY A 47 30.18 9.23 -19.59
N ALA A 48 30.35 9.96 -20.72
CA ALA A 48 29.47 9.87 -21.87
C ALA A 48 30.01 8.83 -22.89
N HIS A 49 29.29 7.72 -23.05
CA HIS A 49 29.64 6.67 -24.01
C HIS A 49 28.79 6.70 -25.27
N VAL A 50 27.70 7.47 -25.26
CA VAL A 50 26.78 7.68 -26.37
C VAL A 50 26.70 9.19 -26.63
N ALA A 51 26.77 9.62 -27.88
CA ALA A 51 26.72 11.03 -28.24
C ALA A 51 25.44 11.70 -27.69
N GLN A 52 25.58 12.94 -27.23
CA GLN A 52 24.52 13.68 -26.52
C GLN A 52 23.19 13.76 -27.30
N ASP A 53 23.23 13.84 -28.63
CA ASP A 53 22.03 13.96 -29.47
C ASP A 53 21.18 12.69 -29.40
N PHE A 54 21.80 11.50 -29.43
CA PHE A 54 21.09 10.23 -29.27
C PHE A 54 20.54 10.06 -27.87
N ARG A 55 21.28 10.51 -26.84
CA ARG A 55 20.85 10.46 -25.44
C ARG A 55 19.65 11.39 -25.21
N LEU A 56 19.70 12.59 -25.80
CA LEU A 56 18.60 13.56 -25.75
C LEU A 56 17.35 13.02 -26.43
N GLU A 57 17.52 12.44 -27.65
CA GLU A 57 16.41 11.84 -28.38
C GLU A 57 15.75 10.67 -27.61
N ALA A 58 16.56 9.77 -27.05
CA ALA A 58 16.07 8.65 -26.25
C ALA A 58 15.23 9.11 -25.04
N VAL A 59 15.67 10.15 -24.34
CA VAL A 59 14.93 10.73 -23.22
C VAL A 59 13.66 11.42 -23.70
N LYS A 60 13.72 12.15 -24.83
CA LYS A 60 12.59 12.85 -25.44
C LYS A 60 11.46 11.93 -25.86
N MET A 61 11.79 10.71 -26.31
CA MET A 61 10.79 9.69 -26.69
C MET A 61 10.09 9.04 -25.50
N ASN A 62 10.51 9.31 -24.28
CA ASN A 62 9.90 8.72 -23.10
C ASN A 62 8.62 9.45 -22.71
N ALA A 63 7.49 8.73 -22.70
CA ALA A 63 6.16 9.29 -22.42
C ALA A 63 6.01 9.92 -21.01
N LEU A 64 6.92 9.63 -20.08
CA LEU A 64 6.89 10.24 -18.75
C LEU A 64 7.46 11.67 -18.73
N VAL A 65 8.23 12.06 -19.77
CA VAL A 65 8.97 13.32 -19.81
C VAL A 65 8.16 14.38 -20.55
N ASP A 66 7.86 15.49 -19.88
CA ASP A 66 7.11 16.60 -20.48
C ASP A 66 8.03 17.58 -21.23
N GLU A 67 9.27 17.75 -20.73
CA GLU A 67 10.26 18.64 -21.32
C GLU A 67 11.67 18.06 -21.14
N VAL A 68 12.48 18.13 -22.19
CA VAL A 68 13.88 17.70 -22.15
C VAL A 68 14.77 18.74 -22.83
N PHE A 69 15.96 18.96 -22.26
CA PHE A 69 16.96 19.84 -22.85
C PHE A 69 18.37 19.38 -22.53
N LEU A 70 19.35 19.92 -23.25
CA LEU A 70 20.76 19.63 -23.05
C LEU A 70 21.37 20.59 -22.01
N VAL A 71 21.92 20.03 -20.93
CA VAL A 71 22.64 20.79 -19.90
C VAL A 71 24.05 21.08 -20.40
N GLN A 72 24.31 22.36 -20.71
CA GLN A 72 25.60 22.84 -21.22
C GLN A 72 26.42 23.58 -20.18
N THR A 73 25.81 23.86 -19.03
CA THR A 73 26.43 24.50 -17.87
C THR A 73 26.48 23.51 -16.68
N SER A 74 26.53 23.95 -15.45
CA SER A 74 26.38 23.04 -14.31
C SER A 74 24.90 22.75 -14.03
N VAL A 75 24.62 21.54 -13.50
CA VAL A 75 23.27 21.18 -13.05
C VAL A 75 22.74 22.17 -12.01
N GLU A 76 23.62 22.68 -11.14
CA GLU A 76 23.30 23.70 -10.15
C GLU A 76 22.78 25.02 -10.80
N GLN A 77 23.43 25.46 -11.88
CA GLN A 77 22.99 26.66 -12.61
C GLN A 77 21.62 26.46 -13.29
N GLU A 78 21.37 25.27 -13.83
CA GLU A 78 20.07 24.95 -14.41
C GLU A 78 18.95 24.88 -13.35
N VAL A 79 19.26 24.37 -12.17
CA VAL A 79 18.33 24.37 -11.02
C VAL A 79 17.98 25.82 -10.62
N LEU A 80 18.96 26.72 -10.56
CA LEU A 80 18.75 28.13 -10.24
C LEU A 80 17.96 28.87 -11.34
N ARG A 81 18.16 28.48 -12.61
CA ARG A 81 17.43 29.04 -13.77
C ARG A 81 15.99 28.60 -13.83
N LEU A 82 15.75 27.29 -13.67
CA LEU A 82 14.42 26.68 -13.78
C LEU A 82 13.56 26.88 -12.53
N LYS A 83 14.20 26.94 -11.36
CA LYS A 83 13.58 27.00 -10.04
C LYS A 83 12.46 25.95 -9.87
N PRO A 84 12.73 24.66 -10.14
CA PRO A 84 11.72 23.63 -9.94
C PRO A 84 11.37 23.51 -8.46
N GLU A 85 10.12 23.21 -8.14
CA GLU A 85 9.70 22.94 -6.77
C GLU A 85 10.40 21.71 -6.18
N ILE A 86 10.71 20.74 -7.04
CA ILE A 86 11.36 19.49 -6.64
C ILE A 86 12.49 19.16 -7.61
N VAL A 87 13.65 18.79 -7.06
CA VAL A 87 14.73 18.13 -7.81
C VAL A 87 14.80 16.68 -7.33
N VAL A 88 14.82 15.73 -8.27
CA VAL A 88 14.92 14.30 -7.94
C VAL A 88 16.26 13.77 -8.43
N LYS A 89 16.93 13.02 -7.56
CA LYS A 89 18.18 12.30 -7.88
C LYS A 89 18.03 10.81 -7.58
N GLY A 90 18.89 10.02 -8.19
CA GLY A 90 19.02 8.60 -7.85
C GLY A 90 19.44 8.43 -6.39
N LYS A 91 18.97 7.37 -5.75
CA LYS A 91 19.20 7.08 -4.34
C LYS A 91 20.68 6.86 -4.01
N GLU A 92 21.48 6.44 -4.98
CA GLU A 92 22.94 6.31 -4.90
C GLU A 92 23.64 7.61 -4.53
N HIS A 93 23.00 8.75 -4.75
CA HIS A 93 23.53 10.06 -4.41
C HIS A 93 23.14 10.57 -3.02
N GLU A 94 22.28 9.85 -2.27
CA GLU A 94 21.77 10.32 -0.97
C GLU A 94 22.87 10.49 0.09
N SER A 95 23.88 9.61 0.08
CA SER A 95 25.01 9.68 1.01
C SER A 95 26.16 10.59 0.56
N GLN A 96 26.02 11.20 -0.63
CA GLN A 96 27.04 12.05 -1.24
C GLN A 96 26.72 13.53 -1.01
N LYS A 97 27.73 14.38 -1.12
CA LYS A 97 27.54 15.83 -1.09
C LYS A 97 26.94 16.29 -2.42
N ASN A 98 25.71 16.76 -2.38
CA ASN A 98 24.98 17.22 -3.57
C ASN A 98 25.08 18.74 -3.68
N SER A 99 25.72 19.23 -4.74
CA SER A 99 25.89 20.68 -4.99
C SER A 99 24.54 21.37 -5.25
N GLU A 100 23.59 20.67 -5.87
CA GLU A 100 22.26 21.18 -6.21
C GLU A 100 21.39 21.42 -4.97
N GLN A 101 21.69 20.79 -3.84
CA GLN A 101 20.91 20.92 -2.61
C GLN A 101 20.80 22.37 -2.15
N ARG A 102 21.95 23.08 -2.08
CA ARG A 102 21.96 24.49 -1.69
C ARG A 102 21.23 25.39 -2.71
N ALA A 103 21.35 25.08 -4.00
CA ALA A 103 20.65 25.83 -5.04
C ALA A 103 19.13 25.70 -4.91
N VAL A 104 18.64 24.49 -4.70
CA VAL A 104 17.21 24.20 -4.52
C VAL A 104 16.66 24.86 -3.25
N GLU A 105 17.38 24.74 -2.13
CA GLU A 105 16.98 25.31 -0.84
C GLU A 105 16.95 26.85 -0.87
N SER A 106 17.78 27.50 -1.70
CA SER A 106 17.89 28.97 -1.78
C SER A 106 16.60 29.66 -2.19
N TYR A 107 15.71 28.99 -2.92
CA TYR A 107 14.39 29.52 -3.35
C TYR A 107 13.20 28.74 -2.78
N GLY A 108 13.43 27.85 -1.79
CA GLY A 108 12.39 27.10 -1.10
C GLY A 108 11.93 25.81 -1.80
N GLY A 109 12.67 25.33 -2.81
CA GLY A 109 12.46 24.04 -3.44
C GLY A 109 13.00 22.89 -2.57
N LYS A 110 12.79 21.64 -3.00
CA LYS A 110 13.21 20.43 -2.28
C LYS A 110 14.04 19.51 -3.15
N LEU A 111 15.11 18.94 -2.58
CA LEU A 111 15.85 17.82 -3.17
C LEU A 111 15.29 16.52 -2.58
N ILE A 112 14.87 15.59 -3.45
CA ILE A 112 14.33 14.29 -3.08
C ILE A 112 15.14 13.19 -3.77
N PHE A 113 15.40 12.09 -3.06
CA PHE A 113 16.08 10.94 -3.63
C PHE A 113 15.05 9.86 -3.98
N SER A 114 15.17 9.30 -5.21
CA SER A 114 14.29 8.23 -5.63
C SER A 114 14.51 6.99 -4.76
N SER A 115 13.43 6.40 -4.31
CA SER A 115 13.45 5.19 -3.48
C SER A 115 13.34 3.92 -4.32
N GLY A 116 14.31 3.65 -5.16
CA GLY A 116 14.26 2.45 -6.00
C GLY A 116 15.48 1.56 -5.81
N ASP A 117 15.28 0.36 -5.28
CA ASP A 117 16.32 -0.62 -4.96
C ASP A 117 16.61 -1.58 -6.12
N VAL A 118 17.00 -1.10 -7.26
CA VAL A 118 17.64 -2.01 -8.23
C VAL A 118 18.73 -1.26 -8.99
N VAL A 119 19.97 -1.57 -8.67
CA VAL A 119 21.09 -1.31 -9.58
C VAL A 119 20.95 -2.29 -10.73
N PHE A 120 20.46 -1.81 -11.87
CA PHE A 120 20.60 -2.52 -13.13
C PHE A 120 21.92 -2.13 -13.76
N SER A 121 22.93 -3.00 -13.65
CA SER A 121 23.97 -2.99 -14.64
C SER A 121 23.47 -3.78 -15.87
N SER A 122 23.84 -3.35 -17.06
CA SER A 122 23.57 -4.09 -18.30
C SER A 122 24.09 -5.54 -18.21
N LEU A 123 25.14 -5.77 -17.44
CA LEU A 123 25.73 -7.09 -17.15
C LEU A 123 24.82 -7.95 -16.25
N ASP A 124 24.09 -7.37 -15.30
CA ASP A 124 23.20 -8.13 -14.44
C ASP A 124 21.90 -8.52 -15.15
N LEU A 125 21.43 -7.72 -16.12
CA LEU A 125 20.34 -8.09 -17.01
C LEU A 125 20.73 -9.27 -17.90
N ILE A 126 21.90 -9.21 -18.53
CA ILE A 126 22.43 -10.30 -19.37
C ILE A 126 22.68 -11.56 -18.53
N ARG A 127 23.21 -11.44 -17.31
CA ARG A 127 23.39 -12.57 -16.39
C ARG A 127 22.07 -13.18 -15.95
N ARG A 128 21.00 -12.38 -15.79
CA ARG A 128 19.66 -12.89 -15.45
C ARG A 128 18.99 -13.60 -16.63
N GLU A 129 19.16 -13.12 -17.85
CA GLU A 129 18.64 -13.80 -19.05
C GLU A 129 19.40 -15.10 -19.39
N ILE A 130 20.70 -15.13 -19.16
CA ILE A 130 21.54 -16.32 -19.41
C ILE A 130 21.46 -17.31 -18.22
N GLY A 131 21.20 -16.83 -17.01
CA GLY A 131 21.12 -17.61 -15.77
C GLY A 131 19.71 -18.13 -15.45
N THR A 132 18.93 -18.51 -16.46
CA THR A 132 17.64 -19.16 -16.26
C THR A 132 17.80 -20.48 -15.50
N GLN A 133 17.22 -20.56 -14.33
CA GLN A 133 16.56 -21.71 -13.69
C GLN A 133 16.64 -21.78 -12.16
N ASN A 134 17.07 -20.71 -11.43
CA ASN A 134 16.94 -20.69 -9.97
C ASN A 134 16.54 -19.29 -9.48
N SER A 135 15.50 -18.70 -10.04
CA SER A 135 14.91 -17.48 -9.47
C SER A 135 14.17 -17.86 -8.19
N LYS A 136 14.76 -17.56 -7.06
CA LYS A 136 14.01 -17.57 -5.77
C LYS A 136 12.79 -16.67 -5.98
N PRO A 137 11.56 -17.13 -5.66
CA PRO A 137 10.36 -16.32 -5.83
C PRO A 137 10.37 -15.06 -4.97
N ILE A 138 11.20 -15.03 -3.93
CA ILE A 138 11.36 -13.89 -3.02
C ILE A 138 12.73 -13.27 -3.24
N THR A 139 12.74 -11.99 -3.58
CA THR A 139 13.94 -11.15 -3.71
C THR A 139 13.97 -10.14 -2.58
N LEU A 140 15.04 -10.14 -1.80
CA LEU A 140 15.23 -9.15 -0.72
C LEU A 140 15.68 -7.81 -1.32
N PRO A 141 15.22 -6.67 -0.77
CA PRO A 141 15.61 -5.34 -1.20
C PRO A 141 16.94 -4.95 -0.54
N ASP A 142 18.04 -5.58 -0.95
CA ASP A 142 19.36 -5.48 -0.29
C ASP A 142 19.86 -4.03 -0.16
N GLN A 143 19.60 -3.19 -1.16
CA GLN A 143 19.99 -1.78 -1.11
C GLN A 143 19.19 -1.00 -0.07
N PHE A 144 17.87 -1.22 -0.01
CA PHE A 144 17.01 -0.64 1.03
C PHE A 144 17.47 -1.11 2.42
N MET A 145 17.70 -2.41 2.58
CA MET A 145 18.14 -3.00 3.83
C MET A 145 19.48 -2.42 4.28
N SER A 146 20.45 -2.30 3.37
CA SER A 146 21.76 -1.72 3.64
C SER A 146 21.66 -0.24 4.04
N ARG A 147 20.91 0.57 3.27
CA ARG A 147 20.71 2.00 3.51
C ARG A 147 20.00 2.29 4.83
N ARG A 148 18.98 1.53 5.14
CA ARG A 148 18.22 1.65 6.39
C ARG A 148 18.83 0.86 7.55
N LYS A 149 19.98 0.21 7.34
CA LYS A 149 20.66 -0.64 8.32
C LYS A 149 19.75 -1.75 8.86
N VAL A 150 18.85 -2.26 8.00
CA VAL A 150 17.97 -3.37 8.30
C VAL A 150 18.73 -4.67 8.07
N SER A 151 18.71 -5.57 9.05
CA SER A 151 19.31 -6.89 8.98
C SER A 151 18.29 -7.95 9.36
N SER A 152 18.55 -9.21 8.99
CA SER A 152 17.69 -10.32 9.44
C SER A 152 17.63 -10.44 10.97
N LYS A 153 18.66 -9.97 11.68
CA LYS A 153 18.66 -9.91 13.14
C LYS A 153 17.71 -8.80 13.61
N SER A 154 17.84 -7.58 13.10
CA SER A 154 16.98 -6.45 13.50
C SER A 154 15.51 -6.71 13.18
N LEU A 155 15.20 -7.44 12.10
CA LEU A 155 13.83 -7.86 11.79
C LEU A 155 13.31 -8.87 12.82
N ARG A 156 14.12 -9.88 13.19
CA ARG A 156 13.71 -10.81 14.25
C ARG A 156 13.51 -10.11 15.60
N ASP A 157 14.41 -9.20 15.96
CA ASP A 157 14.30 -8.42 17.20
C ASP A 157 13.04 -7.53 17.20
N LEU A 158 12.64 -7.02 16.01
CA LEU A 158 11.39 -6.28 15.84
C LEU A 158 10.17 -7.19 15.99
N MET A 159 10.19 -8.37 15.36
CA MET A 159 9.09 -9.34 15.47
C MET A 159 8.87 -9.81 16.92
N GLN A 160 9.94 -9.97 17.69
CA GLN A 160 9.84 -10.31 19.12
C GLN A 160 9.09 -9.24 19.94
N LYS A 161 9.13 -7.98 19.51
CA LYS A 161 8.38 -6.89 20.18
C LYS A 161 6.88 -6.96 19.96
N PHE A 162 6.40 -7.75 19.00
CA PHE A 162 4.97 -7.98 18.80
C PHE A 162 4.39 -8.91 19.85
N GLU A 163 5.23 -9.73 20.48
CA GLU A 163 4.81 -10.68 21.50
C GLU A 163 4.21 -9.96 22.71
N GLY A 164 2.99 -10.32 23.03
CA GLY A 164 2.26 -9.77 24.17
C GLY A 164 1.64 -8.39 23.97
N LEU A 165 1.82 -7.71 22.81
CA LEU A 165 1.10 -6.48 22.50
C LEU A 165 -0.41 -6.70 22.61
N LYS A 166 -1.10 -5.76 23.23
CA LYS A 166 -2.55 -5.79 23.39
C LYS A 166 -3.19 -5.07 22.20
N VAL A 167 -3.75 -5.84 21.30
CA VAL A 167 -4.32 -5.32 20.05
C VAL A 167 -5.84 -5.47 20.07
N VAL A 168 -6.52 -4.37 19.81
CA VAL A 168 -7.96 -4.34 19.56
C VAL A 168 -8.18 -4.25 18.05
N VAL A 169 -8.91 -5.21 17.49
CA VAL A 169 -9.30 -5.20 16.08
C VAL A 169 -10.83 -5.05 16.01
N ILE A 170 -11.29 -4.13 15.17
CA ILE A 170 -12.72 -3.93 14.91
C ILE A 170 -12.96 -3.79 13.41
N GLY A 171 -14.01 -4.43 12.91
CA GLY A 171 -14.40 -4.31 11.50
C GLY A 171 -15.33 -5.40 11.02
N ASP A 172 -15.49 -5.47 9.70
CA ASP A 172 -16.39 -6.41 9.05
C ASP A 172 -15.78 -7.82 9.01
N VAL A 173 -16.44 -8.79 9.65
CA VAL A 173 -16.08 -10.19 9.49
C VAL A 173 -16.57 -10.73 8.14
N ILE A 174 -15.75 -11.53 7.49
CA ILE A 174 -16.05 -12.18 6.22
C ILE A 174 -15.73 -13.67 6.36
N VAL A 175 -16.59 -14.50 5.78
CA VAL A 175 -16.29 -15.91 5.51
C VAL A 175 -16.03 -16.04 4.02
N ASP A 176 -14.84 -16.50 3.65
CA ASP A 176 -14.50 -16.79 2.26
C ASP A 176 -14.61 -18.28 2.00
N GLU A 177 -15.45 -18.69 1.07
CA GLU A 177 -15.63 -20.07 0.66
C GLU A 177 -15.17 -20.27 -0.78
N TYR A 178 -14.20 -21.15 -0.97
CA TYR A 178 -13.66 -21.55 -2.27
C TYR A 178 -14.24 -22.89 -2.67
N ILE A 179 -15.10 -22.89 -3.67
CA ILE A 179 -15.79 -24.07 -4.19
C ILE A 179 -15.10 -24.49 -5.49
N SER A 180 -14.38 -25.60 -5.43
CA SER A 180 -13.78 -26.20 -6.61
C SER A 180 -14.84 -26.90 -7.41
N CYS A 181 -14.94 -26.60 -8.70
CA CYS A 181 -15.96 -27.12 -9.61
C CYS A 181 -15.36 -27.79 -10.83
N ASP A 182 -16.08 -28.80 -11.34
CA ASP A 182 -15.85 -29.37 -12.66
C ASP A 182 -16.85 -28.78 -13.66
N PRO A 183 -16.39 -28.17 -14.77
CA PRO A 183 -17.31 -27.62 -15.76
C PRO A 183 -17.93 -28.74 -16.60
N LEU A 184 -19.25 -28.77 -16.67
CA LEU A 184 -20.02 -29.73 -17.45
C LEU A 184 -20.28 -29.27 -18.89
N GLY A 185 -20.20 -27.97 -19.15
CA GLY A 185 -20.46 -27.36 -20.46
C GLY A 185 -21.31 -26.10 -20.34
N MET A 186 -21.91 -25.72 -21.46
CA MET A 186 -22.89 -24.64 -21.52
C MET A 186 -24.30 -25.21 -21.37
N SER A 187 -25.20 -24.46 -20.75
CA SER A 187 -26.61 -24.79 -20.70
C SER A 187 -27.24 -24.81 -22.11
N GLU A 188 -28.17 -25.71 -22.38
CA GLU A 188 -28.93 -25.70 -23.62
C GLU A 188 -30.05 -24.66 -23.63
N GLU A 189 -30.48 -24.20 -22.42
CA GLU A 189 -31.55 -23.24 -22.26
C GLU A 189 -31.12 -21.80 -22.40
N ASP A 190 -29.90 -21.49 -21.94
CA ASP A 190 -29.28 -20.14 -22.00
C ASP A 190 -27.75 -20.22 -22.09
N SER A 191 -27.08 -19.09 -22.34
CA SER A 191 -25.61 -19.02 -22.48
C SER A 191 -24.91 -19.03 -21.10
N THR A 192 -25.27 -19.98 -20.23
CA THR A 192 -24.76 -20.09 -18.85
C THR A 192 -23.84 -21.29 -18.70
N ILE A 193 -22.72 -21.13 -18.00
CA ILE A 193 -21.80 -22.23 -17.68
C ILE A 193 -22.42 -23.10 -16.58
N VAL A 194 -22.52 -24.40 -16.84
CA VAL A 194 -22.95 -25.42 -15.88
C VAL A 194 -21.73 -26.03 -15.20
N VAL A 195 -21.73 -26.09 -13.88
CA VAL A 195 -20.63 -26.65 -13.09
C VAL A 195 -21.16 -27.59 -12.01
N THR A 196 -20.35 -28.60 -11.65
CA THR A 196 -20.60 -29.49 -10.52
C THR A 196 -19.57 -29.19 -9.41
N PRO A 197 -19.98 -28.84 -8.17
CA PRO A 197 -19.07 -28.69 -7.04
C PRO A 197 -18.40 -30.02 -6.70
N ILE A 198 -17.08 -30.01 -6.52
CA ILE A 198 -16.26 -31.18 -6.13
C ILE A 198 -15.87 -31.10 -4.67
N SER A 199 -15.43 -29.94 -4.21
CA SER A 199 -14.97 -29.69 -2.85
C SER A 199 -15.14 -28.24 -2.45
N SER A 200 -15.23 -27.98 -1.17
CA SER A 200 -15.25 -26.62 -0.61
C SER A 200 -14.19 -26.46 0.46
N ARG A 201 -13.61 -25.26 0.52
CA ARG A 201 -12.73 -24.83 1.61
C ARG A 201 -13.18 -23.47 2.10
N THR A 202 -13.30 -23.33 3.41
CA THR A 202 -13.79 -22.13 4.07
C THR A 202 -12.70 -21.52 4.93
N PHE A 203 -12.57 -20.19 4.87
CA PHE A 203 -11.57 -19.43 5.60
C PHE A 203 -12.23 -18.20 6.24
N VAL A 204 -11.67 -17.75 7.36
CA VAL A 204 -12.00 -16.42 7.88
C VAL A 204 -11.28 -15.36 7.04
N GLY A 205 -11.97 -14.26 6.77
CA GLY A 205 -11.49 -13.13 6.00
C GLY A 205 -11.92 -11.81 6.64
N GLY A 206 -11.66 -10.70 5.95
CA GLY A 206 -11.96 -9.37 6.47
C GLY A 206 -11.24 -9.08 7.77
N ALA A 207 -11.88 -8.38 8.69
CA ALA A 207 -11.29 -8.05 9.98
C ALA A 207 -10.93 -9.28 10.83
N ALA A 208 -11.58 -10.43 10.58
CA ALA A 208 -11.26 -11.67 11.31
C ALA A 208 -9.88 -12.23 10.95
N ILE A 209 -9.46 -12.17 9.66
CA ILE A 209 -8.10 -12.59 9.27
C ILE A 209 -7.05 -11.60 9.77
N VAL A 210 -7.37 -10.31 9.85
CA VAL A 210 -6.49 -9.30 10.48
C VAL A 210 -6.23 -9.66 11.95
N ALA A 211 -7.29 -10.02 12.70
CA ALA A 211 -7.16 -10.46 14.08
C ALA A 211 -6.34 -11.75 14.22
N ALA A 212 -6.56 -12.73 13.33
CA ALA A 212 -5.80 -13.99 13.31
C ALA A 212 -4.32 -13.76 12.98
N HIS A 213 -3.98 -12.88 12.03
CA HIS A 213 -2.60 -12.52 11.72
C HIS A 213 -1.91 -11.85 12.92
N ALA A 214 -2.57 -10.91 13.59
CA ALA A 214 -2.02 -10.26 14.77
C ALA A 214 -1.74 -11.25 15.89
N ALA A 215 -2.66 -12.19 16.16
CA ALA A 215 -2.47 -13.26 17.13
C ALA A 215 -1.32 -14.20 16.74
N SER A 216 -1.19 -14.54 15.46
CA SER A 216 -0.11 -15.37 14.94
C SER A 216 1.28 -14.72 15.06
N LEU A 217 1.34 -13.40 15.13
CA LEU A 217 2.57 -12.62 15.40
C LEU A 217 2.88 -12.52 16.93
N GLY A 218 2.06 -13.12 17.79
CA GLY A 218 2.26 -13.16 19.23
C GLY A 218 1.49 -12.11 20.02
N ALA A 219 0.65 -11.31 19.38
CA ALA A 219 -0.16 -10.31 20.07
C ALA A 219 -1.33 -10.94 20.84
N LYS A 220 -1.77 -10.29 21.92
CA LYS A 220 -3.00 -10.58 22.65
C LYS A 220 -4.14 -9.80 22.00
N VAL A 221 -4.97 -10.49 21.23
CA VAL A 221 -5.95 -9.84 20.36
C VAL A 221 -7.35 -9.95 20.93
N LYS A 222 -8.06 -8.81 20.98
CA LYS A 222 -9.51 -8.72 21.16
C LYS A 222 -10.14 -8.27 19.86
N PHE A 223 -11.02 -9.10 19.33
CA PHE A 223 -11.71 -8.84 18.06
C PHE A 223 -13.18 -8.52 18.28
N PHE A 224 -13.65 -7.43 17.67
CA PHE A 224 -15.02 -6.94 17.78
C PHE A 224 -15.68 -6.86 16.40
N SER A 225 -16.87 -7.44 16.26
CA SER A 225 -17.63 -7.39 15.02
C SER A 225 -19.11 -7.65 15.29
N VAL A 226 -19.93 -7.59 14.22
CA VAL A 226 -21.33 -7.97 14.24
C VAL A 226 -21.55 -9.05 13.20
N VAL A 227 -22.27 -10.11 13.58
CA VAL A 227 -22.55 -11.30 12.76
C VAL A 227 -24.05 -11.61 12.76
N GLY A 228 -24.50 -12.42 11.83
CA GLY A 228 -25.84 -13.01 11.86
C GLY A 228 -25.94 -14.16 12.88
N ASP A 229 -27.15 -14.71 13.04
CA ASP A 229 -27.37 -15.97 13.73
C ASP A 229 -27.39 -17.13 12.72
N ASP A 230 -26.20 -17.51 12.26
CA ASP A 230 -26.04 -18.49 11.17
C ASP A 230 -24.78 -19.38 11.32
N ALA A 231 -24.67 -20.35 10.41
CA ALA A 231 -23.54 -21.28 10.37
C ALA A 231 -22.18 -20.58 10.15
N SER A 232 -22.17 -19.47 9.38
CA SER A 232 -20.98 -18.67 9.13
C SER A 232 -20.49 -17.98 10.41
N ALA A 233 -21.39 -17.47 11.24
CA ALA A 233 -21.06 -16.92 12.55
C ALA A 233 -20.42 -17.96 13.48
N LYS A 234 -20.99 -19.17 13.50
CA LYS A 234 -20.42 -20.29 14.28
C LYS A 234 -19.03 -20.64 13.79
N PHE A 235 -18.86 -20.78 12.48
CA PHE A 235 -17.54 -21.03 11.87
C PHE A 235 -16.52 -19.97 12.28
N CYS A 236 -16.88 -18.68 12.23
CA CYS A 236 -15.97 -17.60 12.64
C CYS A 236 -15.54 -17.72 14.11
N ARG A 237 -16.48 -18.02 15.03
CA ARG A 237 -16.16 -18.22 16.47
C ARG A 237 -15.17 -19.37 16.67
N ASP A 238 -15.44 -20.49 16.01
CA ASP A 238 -14.62 -21.69 16.11
C ASP A 238 -13.20 -21.44 15.58
N GLU A 239 -13.06 -20.80 14.42
CA GLU A 239 -11.75 -20.49 13.82
C GLU A 239 -10.98 -19.44 14.63
N LEU A 240 -11.61 -18.34 15.04
CA LEU A 240 -10.95 -17.31 15.85
C LEU A 240 -10.42 -17.90 17.17
N SER A 241 -11.17 -18.81 17.78
CA SER A 241 -10.73 -19.51 18.99
C SER A 241 -9.48 -20.37 18.75
N LYS A 242 -9.37 -21.03 17.59
CA LYS A 242 -8.16 -21.81 17.21
C LYS A 242 -6.92 -20.93 17.07
N PHE A 243 -7.09 -19.68 16.61
CA PHE A 243 -6.00 -18.70 16.55
C PHE A 243 -5.69 -18.02 17.89
N GLY A 244 -6.42 -18.37 18.97
CA GLY A 244 -6.24 -17.74 20.28
C GLY A 244 -6.74 -16.29 20.36
N VAL A 245 -7.65 -15.91 19.49
CA VAL A 245 -8.27 -14.57 19.46
C VAL A 245 -9.44 -14.52 20.44
N GLU A 246 -9.42 -13.59 21.39
CA GLU A 246 -10.58 -13.25 22.22
C GLU A 246 -11.58 -12.49 21.34
N HIS A 247 -12.72 -13.08 21.04
CA HIS A 247 -13.70 -12.49 20.13
C HIS A 247 -14.99 -12.07 20.82
N HIS A 248 -15.51 -10.92 20.43
CA HIS A 248 -16.76 -10.30 20.90
C HIS A 248 -17.67 -10.05 19.69
N LEU A 249 -18.33 -11.11 19.21
CA LEU A 249 -19.22 -11.04 18.05
C LEU A 249 -20.66 -10.81 18.52
N LEU A 250 -21.14 -9.58 18.34
CA LEU A 250 -22.54 -9.23 18.59
C LEU A 250 -23.42 -9.86 17.50
N VAL A 251 -24.61 -10.29 17.87
CA VAL A 251 -25.55 -10.92 16.93
C VAL A 251 -26.58 -9.91 16.47
N ASP A 252 -26.78 -9.81 15.16
CA ASP A 252 -27.85 -9.10 14.49
C ASP A 252 -28.60 -10.12 13.63
N ASP A 253 -29.73 -10.60 14.12
CA ASP A 253 -30.60 -11.60 13.48
C ASP A 253 -31.25 -11.11 12.18
N SER A 254 -31.19 -9.82 11.95
CA SER A 254 -31.76 -9.17 10.75
C SER A 254 -30.81 -9.15 9.55
N ARG A 255 -29.55 -9.62 9.69
CA ARG A 255 -28.55 -9.71 8.62
C ARG A 255 -27.84 -11.05 8.59
N PRO A 256 -27.41 -11.52 7.42
CA PRO A 256 -26.49 -12.67 7.37
C PRO A 256 -25.08 -12.25 7.80
N THR A 257 -24.32 -13.19 8.35
CA THR A 257 -22.85 -13.07 8.40
C THR A 257 -22.32 -13.03 6.97
N THR A 258 -21.42 -12.09 6.67
CA THR A 258 -20.93 -11.94 5.29
C THR A 258 -20.25 -13.21 4.82
N LEU A 259 -20.77 -13.83 3.76
CA LEU A 259 -20.23 -15.01 3.10
C LEU A 259 -19.92 -14.68 1.65
N LYS A 260 -18.65 -14.89 1.24
CA LYS A 260 -18.20 -14.73 -0.15
C LYS A 260 -17.81 -16.08 -0.74
N GLN A 261 -18.60 -16.59 -1.64
CA GLN A 261 -18.39 -17.84 -2.35
C GLN A 261 -17.69 -17.59 -3.68
N ARG A 262 -16.61 -18.34 -3.94
CA ARG A 262 -15.86 -18.31 -5.20
C ARG A 262 -15.91 -19.68 -5.85
N PHE A 263 -16.72 -19.80 -6.89
CA PHE A 263 -16.79 -21.00 -7.72
C PHE A 263 -15.61 -21.00 -8.69
N ARG A 264 -14.75 -22.00 -8.58
CA ARG A 264 -13.47 -22.06 -9.32
C ARG A 264 -13.34 -23.37 -10.07
N SER A 265 -12.87 -23.28 -11.31
CA SER A 265 -12.38 -24.45 -12.03
C SER A 265 -10.89 -24.27 -12.30
N ARG A 266 -10.09 -25.21 -11.85
CA ARG A 266 -8.62 -25.14 -11.88
C ARG A 266 -8.13 -23.83 -11.21
N SER A 267 -7.44 -22.96 -11.96
CA SER A 267 -6.94 -21.67 -11.46
C SER A 267 -7.90 -20.49 -11.68
N LYS A 268 -9.03 -20.69 -12.41
CA LYS A 268 -9.93 -19.62 -12.85
C LYS A 268 -11.18 -19.54 -11.97
N THR A 269 -11.53 -18.34 -11.52
CA THR A 269 -12.82 -18.06 -10.88
C THR A 269 -13.88 -17.90 -11.97
N LEU A 270 -14.96 -18.68 -11.91
CA LEU A 270 -16.07 -18.66 -12.83
C LEU A 270 -17.17 -17.70 -12.36
N LEU A 271 -17.47 -17.73 -11.06
CA LEU A 271 -18.52 -16.94 -10.45
C LEU A 271 -18.15 -16.56 -9.02
N ARG A 272 -18.58 -15.38 -8.58
CA ARG A 272 -18.53 -14.93 -7.19
C ARG A 272 -19.94 -14.64 -6.73
N VAL A 273 -20.36 -15.23 -5.61
CA VAL A 273 -21.62 -14.96 -4.95
C VAL A 273 -21.32 -14.38 -3.57
N SER A 274 -21.96 -13.26 -3.23
CA SER A 274 -21.78 -12.61 -1.94
C SER A 274 -23.09 -12.48 -1.20
N HIS A 275 -23.18 -13.13 -0.05
CA HIS A 275 -24.28 -12.96 0.91
C HIS A 275 -23.82 -11.92 1.93
N LEU A 276 -24.37 -10.72 1.86
CA LEU A 276 -23.96 -9.62 2.73
C LEU A 276 -25.10 -8.62 2.93
N ALA A 277 -25.06 -7.91 4.04
CA ALA A 277 -25.89 -6.74 4.29
C ALA A 277 -25.04 -5.47 4.14
N GLN A 278 -25.62 -4.46 3.49
CA GLN A 278 -24.94 -3.15 3.29
C GLN A 278 -25.50 -2.06 4.19
N ARG A 279 -26.59 -2.34 4.88
CA ARG A 279 -27.20 -1.40 5.81
C ARG A 279 -26.37 -1.26 7.08
N LEU A 280 -26.42 -0.08 7.68
CA LEU A 280 -25.80 0.16 8.98
C LEU A 280 -26.46 -0.72 10.06
N ILE A 281 -25.67 -1.13 11.06
CA ILE A 281 -26.19 -1.76 12.29
C ILE A 281 -27.07 -0.77 13.06
N ASP A 282 -28.05 -1.28 13.80
CA ASP A 282 -28.94 -0.44 14.59
C ASP A 282 -28.23 0.29 15.75
N GLY A 283 -28.92 1.30 16.33
CA GLY A 283 -28.35 2.13 17.40
C GLY A 283 -28.02 1.35 18.66
N SER A 284 -28.73 0.26 18.97
CA SER A 284 -28.46 -0.56 20.16
C SER A 284 -27.15 -1.32 20.01
N LEU A 285 -26.93 -1.93 18.85
CA LEU A 285 -25.69 -2.61 18.49
C LEU A 285 -24.51 -1.63 18.38
N GLN A 286 -24.73 -0.43 17.80
CA GLN A 286 -23.71 0.61 17.77
C GLN A 286 -23.25 0.97 19.18
N ASN A 287 -24.17 1.23 20.10
CA ASN A 287 -23.88 1.57 21.49
C ASN A 287 -23.14 0.44 22.23
N ALA A 288 -23.58 -0.80 22.05
CA ALA A 288 -22.95 -1.97 22.64
C ALA A 288 -21.52 -2.16 22.10
N LEU A 289 -21.32 -2.00 20.80
CA LEU A 289 -20.01 -2.10 20.15
C LEU A 289 -19.05 -1.03 20.66
N VAL A 290 -19.49 0.23 20.70
CA VAL A 290 -18.70 1.35 21.24
C VAL A 290 -18.32 1.12 22.70
N ALA A 291 -19.28 0.69 23.55
CA ALA A 291 -19.01 0.45 24.96
C ALA A 291 -17.94 -0.65 25.16
N ASN A 292 -18.08 -1.76 24.44
CA ASN A 292 -17.15 -2.90 24.55
C ASN A 292 -15.73 -2.55 24.07
N VAL A 293 -15.63 -1.87 22.91
CA VAL A 293 -14.34 -1.45 22.35
C VAL A 293 -13.68 -0.39 23.20
N THR A 294 -14.43 0.62 23.66
CA THR A 294 -13.91 1.68 24.55
C THR A 294 -13.34 1.10 25.83
N LYS A 295 -14.02 0.13 26.44
CA LYS A 295 -13.52 -0.57 27.62
C LYS A 295 -12.20 -1.29 27.33
N SER A 296 -12.08 -1.89 26.16
CA SER A 296 -10.85 -2.61 25.77
C SER A 296 -9.70 -1.67 25.40
N CYS A 297 -10.00 -0.48 24.87
CA CYS A 297 -8.99 0.55 24.60
C CYS A 297 -8.30 1.10 25.86
N ALA A 298 -8.88 0.90 27.05
CA ALA A 298 -8.25 1.38 28.29
C ALA A 298 -6.90 0.69 28.61
N ASP A 299 -6.67 -0.51 28.05
CA ASP A 299 -5.48 -1.32 28.27
C ASP A 299 -4.89 -1.87 26.95
N ALA A 300 -5.16 -1.19 25.83
CA ALA A 300 -4.67 -1.57 24.52
C ALA A 300 -3.43 -0.74 24.13
N ASP A 301 -2.52 -1.36 23.37
CA ASP A 301 -1.39 -0.69 22.74
C ASP A 301 -1.75 -0.20 21.34
N LEU A 302 -2.62 -0.95 20.64
CA LEU A 302 -2.98 -0.72 19.25
C LEU A 302 -4.48 -0.99 19.01
N LEU A 303 -5.10 -0.09 18.25
CA LEU A 303 -6.44 -0.25 17.68
C LEU A 303 -6.32 -0.33 16.15
N ILE A 304 -6.91 -1.38 15.56
CA ILE A 304 -6.97 -1.58 14.11
C ILE A 304 -8.42 -1.50 13.65
N PHE A 305 -8.73 -0.56 12.77
CA PHE A 305 -9.96 -0.53 11.99
C PHE A 305 -9.74 -1.28 10.68
N SER A 306 -10.51 -2.34 10.43
CA SER A 306 -10.50 -3.09 9.16
C SER A 306 -11.91 -3.06 8.57
N ASP A 307 -12.14 -2.09 7.68
CA ASP A 307 -13.44 -1.70 7.17
C ASP A 307 -13.64 -2.19 5.73
N PHE A 308 -14.71 -2.94 5.49
CA PHE A 308 -15.15 -3.40 4.17
C PHE A 308 -16.42 -2.70 3.71
N ASN A 309 -16.89 -1.72 4.48
CA ASN A 309 -18.10 -0.95 4.22
C ASN A 309 -19.39 -1.79 4.19
N TYR A 310 -19.50 -2.80 5.07
CA TYR A 310 -20.72 -3.60 5.21
C TYR A 310 -21.60 -3.14 6.39
N GLY A 311 -21.35 -1.91 6.87
CA GLY A 311 -22.23 -1.21 7.80
C GLY A 311 -21.98 -1.47 9.28
N ILE A 312 -20.91 -2.16 9.65
CA ILE A 312 -20.50 -2.38 11.06
C ILE A 312 -19.90 -1.11 11.67
N LEU A 313 -19.24 -0.30 10.86
CA LEU A 313 -18.55 0.91 11.28
C LEU A 313 -19.23 2.19 10.76
N PRO A 314 -20.43 2.59 11.25
CA PRO A 314 -20.95 3.93 10.99
C PRO A 314 -19.99 5.01 11.47
N GLN A 315 -20.03 6.20 10.87
CA GLN A 315 -19.10 7.29 11.23
C GLN A 315 -19.17 7.62 12.73
N THR A 316 -20.34 7.63 13.30
CA THR A 316 -20.55 7.87 14.74
C THR A 316 -19.82 6.87 15.63
N VAL A 317 -19.75 5.59 15.22
CA VAL A 317 -19.00 4.53 15.93
C VAL A 317 -17.49 4.76 15.78
N VAL A 318 -17.02 5.06 14.58
CA VAL A 318 -15.60 5.35 14.31
C VAL A 318 -15.14 6.54 15.17
N ASP A 319 -15.89 7.64 15.17
CA ASP A 319 -15.54 8.86 15.89
C ASP A 319 -15.45 8.64 17.42
N GLN A 320 -16.43 7.93 18.00
CA GLN A 320 -16.45 7.64 19.44
C GLN A 320 -15.30 6.72 19.86
N ILE A 321 -15.02 5.69 19.07
CA ILE A 321 -13.93 4.76 19.35
C ILE A 321 -12.57 5.45 19.16
N THR A 322 -12.41 6.26 18.13
CA THR A 322 -11.20 7.05 17.89
C THR A 322 -10.93 8.01 19.07
N ALA A 323 -11.97 8.70 19.55
CA ALA A 323 -11.84 9.58 20.72
C ALA A 323 -11.42 8.80 21.99
N ALA A 324 -11.99 7.61 22.20
CA ALA A 324 -11.63 6.75 23.33
C ALA A 324 -10.17 6.25 23.23
N ALA A 325 -9.74 5.82 22.06
CA ALA A 325 -8.36 5.39 21.81
C ALA A 325 -7.36 6.53 22.04
N LYS A 326 -7.63 7.72 21.53
CA LYS A 326 -6.79 8.92 21.75
C LYS A 326 -6.68 9.29 23.23
N LYS A 327 -7.79 9.25 23.96
CA LYS A 327 -7.80 9.52 25.42
C LYS A 327 -6.86 8.57 26.17
N ASN A 328 -6.78 7.33 25.74
CA ASN A 328 -5.92 6.30 26.34
C ASN A 328 -4.53 6.21 25.68
N LYS A 329 -4.20 7.08 24.72
CA LYS A 329 -2.95 7.12 23.98
C LYS A 329 -2.68 5.82 23.19
N VAL A 330 -3.73 5.10 22.80
CA VAL A 330 -3.68 3.91 21.96
C VAL A 330 -3.29 4.33 20.53
N LYS A 331 -2.39 3.59 19.88
CA LYS A 331 -2.08 3.80 18.47
C LYS A 331 -3.26 3.38 17.60
N ILE A 332 -3.50 4.09 16.51
CA ILE A 332 -4.63 3.83 15.63
C ILE A 332 -4.15 3.59 14.21
N VAL A 333 -4.49 2.43 13.67
CA VAL A 333 -4.23 2.06 12.27
C VAL A 333 -5.56 1.75 11.59
N ALA A 334 -5.74 2.16 10.33
CA ALA A 334 -6.98 1.90 9.62
C ALA A 334 -6.74 1.53 8.15
N ASP A 335 -7.56 0.61 7.68
CA ASP A 335 -7.74 0.25 6.27
C ASP A 335 -9.22 0.28 5.90
N SER A 336 -9.56 0.87 4.76
CA SER A 336 -10.92 0.88 4.25
C SER A 336 -10.91 0.36 2.81
N GLN A 337 -11.33 -0.87 2.66
CA GLN A 337 -11.25 -1.58 1.39
C GLN A 337 -12.42 -1.26 0.46
N SER A 338 -12.10 -1.11 -0.82
CA SER A 338 -13.07 -0.93 -1.91
C SER A 338 -13.21 -2.22 -2.72
N SER A 339 -13.87 -3.23 -2.15
CA SER A 339 -14.06 -4.52 -2.83
C SER A 339 -15.41 -4.62 -3.56
N SER A 340 -16.49 -4.68 -2.80
CA SER A 340 -17.88 -4.70 -3.31
C SER A 340 -18.56 -3.35 -3.16
N GLN A 341 -17.95 -2.43 -2.45
CA GLN A 341 -18.37 -1.05 -2.19
C GLN A 341 -17.20 -0.10 -2.38
N ILE A 342 -17.50 1.17 -2.55
CA ILE A 342 -16.50 2.23 -2.54
C ILE A 342 -16.22 2.58 -1.08
N GLY A 343 -15.02 2.25 -0.61
CA GLY A 343 -14.51 2.67 0.70
C GLY A 343 -14.05 4.12 0.68
N ASP A 344 -14.05 4.72 1.85
CA ASP A 344 -13.48 6.05 2.07
C ASP A 344 -12.50 6.01 3.24
N VAL A 345 -11.22 5.89 2.93
CA VAL A 345 -10.15 5.85 3.93
C VAL A 345 -10.04 7.16 4.71
N LEU A 346 -10.50 8.30 4.16
CA LEU A 346 -10.45 9.60 4.81
C LEU A 346 -11.44 9.74 5.97
N ARG A 347 -12.39 8.83 6.11
CA ARG A 347 -13.30 8.79 7.27
C ARG A 347 -12.60 8.45 8.60
N PHE A 348 -11.41 7.85 8.54
CA PHE A 348 -10.59 7.52 9.70
C PHE A 348 -9.63 8.67 10.02
N GLN A 349 -10.08 9.57 10.87
CA GLN A 349 -9.32 10.76 11.25
C GLN A 349 -8.37 10.49 12.42
N ASP A 350 -7.29 11.30 12.51
CA ASP A 350 -6.34 11.29 13.63
C ASP A 350 -5.62 9.94 13.84
N THR A 351 -5.31 9.24 12.77
CA THR A 351 -4.66 7.92 12.81
C THR A 351 -3.13 8.02 12.86
N ASP A 352 -2.48 6.99 13.35
CA ASP A 352 -1.01 6.85 13.24
C ASP A 352 -0.61 6.36 11.85
N LEU A 353 -1.44 5.49 11.22
CA LEU A 353 -1.17 4.95 9.89
C LEU A 353 -2.48 4.64 9.14
N LEU A 354 -2.51 4.93 7.85
CA LEU A 354 -3.51 4.48 6.89
C LEU A 354 -2.86 3.61 5.83
N THR A 355 -3.55 2.54 5.38
CA THR A 355 -2.98 1.57 4.43
C THR A 355 -3.82 1.39 3.14
N PRO A 356 -4.20 2.46 2.43
CA PRO A 356 -4.99 2.34 1.22
C PRO A 356 -4.19 1.71 0.06
N THR A 357 -4.90 1.14 -0.91
CA THR A 357 -4.37 0.98 -2.26
C THR A 357 -4.30 2.34 -2.96
N GLU A 358 -3.49 2.46 -4.03
CA GLU A 358 -3.48 3.68 -4.85
C GLU A 358 -4.88 4.05 -5.34
N ARG A 359 -5.65 3.05 -5.80
CA ARG A 359 -7.03 3.27 -6.25
C ARG A 359 -7.93 3.83 -5.16
N GLU A 360 -7.87 3.29 -3.96
CA GLU A 360 -8.65 3.76 -2.79
C GLU A 360 -8.26 5.18 -2.39
N ALA A 361 -6.95 5.48 -2.37
CA ALA A 361 -6.46 6.81 -2.09
C ALA A 361 -6.96 7.84 -3.12
N ARG A 362 -6.87 7.51 -4.42
CA ARG A 362 -7.34 8.38 -5.49
C ARG A 362 -8.87 8.57 -5.47
N LEU A 363 -9.62 7.52 -5.21
CA LEU A 363 -11.08 7.60 -5.07
C LEU A 363 -11.49 8.49 -3.90
N ALA A 364 -10.90 8.30 -2.71
CA ALA A 364 -11.19 9.09 -1.52
C ALA A 364 -10.86 10.59 -1.71
N LEU A 365 -9.78 10.89 -2.44
CA LEU A 365 -9.38 12.26 -2.74
C LEU A 365 -10.11 12.86 -3.96
N ARG A 366 -10.78 12.03 -4.78
CA ARG A 366 -11.29 12.39 -6.11
C ARG A 366 -10.21 13.01 -6.99
N ASN A 367 -9.02 12.39 -6.98
CA ASN A 367 -7.82 12.91 -7.61
C ASN A 367 -7.17 11.82 -8.47
N THR A 368 -7.17 12.01 -9.78
CA THR A 368 -6.59 11.12 -10.79
C THR A 368 -5.36 11.71 -11.47
N GLU A 369 -5.05 13.00 -11.24
CA GLU A 369 -4.04 13.75 -11.99
C GLU A 369 -2.70 13.86 -11.26
N ASP A 370 -2.74 14.01 -9.93
CA ASP A 370 -1.51 14.21 -9.15
C ASP A 370 -0.66 12.94 -9.04
N GLY A 371 0.64 13.14 -8.89
CA GLY A 371 1.61 12.07 -8.64
C GLY A 371 1.38 11.37 -7.30
N LEU A 372 1.79 10.10 -7.20
CA LEU A 372 1.50 9.23 -6.07
C LEU A 372 2.01 9.78 -4.71
N VAL A 373 3.17 10.44 -4.71
CA VAL A 373 3.74 11.06 -3.49
C VAL A 373 2.85 12.21 -3.00
N VAL A 374 2.26 12.97 -3.92
CA VAL A 374 1.33 14.05 -3.62
C VAL A 374 0.03 13.48 -3.06
N VAL A 375 -0.52 12.46 -3.74
CA VAL A 375 -1.71 11.73 -3.30
C VAL A 375 -1.54 11.17 -1.88
N ALA A 376 -0.42 10.50 -1.61
CA ALA A 376 -0.11 9.95 -0.28
C ALA A 376 -0.01 11.06 0.79
N GLN A 377 0.57 12.21 0.46
CA GLN A 377 0.63 13.36 1.37
C GLN A 377 -0.77 13.94 1.63
N MET A 378 -1.58 14.11 0.59
CA MET A 378 -2.95 14.61 0.72
C MET A 378 -3.81 13.68 1.59
N ILE A 379 -3.66 12.37 1.50
CA ILE A 379 -4.30 11.41 2.41
C ILE A 379 -3.92 11.72 3.86
N CYS A 380 -2.62 11.84 4.15
CA CYS A 380 -2.17 12.16 5.51
C CYS A 380 -2.71 13.49 6.01
N GLU A 381 -2.68 14.53 5.17
CA GLU A 381 -3.13 15.88 5.56
C GLU A 381 -4.64 15.94 5.79
N ARG A 382 -5.45 15.33 4.90
CA ARG A 382 -6.91 15.35 5.03
C ARG A 382 -7.44 14.46 6.15
N ALA A 383 -6.78 13.34 6.41
CA ALA A 383 -7.15 12.45 7.51
C ALA A 383 -6.47 12.82 8.83
N ASN A 384 -5.62 13.85 8.86
CA ASN A 384 -4.74 14.15 9.99
C ASN A 384 -3.96 12.92 10.49
N SER A 385 -3.50 12.10 9.53
CA SER A 385 -2.74 10.87 9.79
C SER A 385 -1.24 11.16 9.82
N LYS A 386 -0.49 10.46 10.68
CA LYS A 386 0.98 10.61 10.76
C LYS A 386 1.68 9.98 9.58
N ALA A 387 1.10 8.92 9.02
CA ALA A 387 1.67 8.18 7.89
C ALA A 387 0.58 7.58 7.00
N ALA A 388 0.93 7.37 5.72
CA ALA A 388 0.17 6.56 4.78
C ALA A 388 1.10 5.56 4.10
N LEU A 389 0.73 4.29 4.10
CA LEU A 389 1.38 3.21 3.37
C LEU A 389 0.48 2.83 2.20
N VAL A 390 0.82 3.34 1.01
CA VAL A 390 0.03 3.11 -0.21
C VAL A 390 0.45 1.81 -0.87
N LYS A 391 -0.49 0.89 -1.02
CA LYS A 391 -0.28 -0.43 -1.64
C LYS A 391 -0.34 -0.29 -3.16
N LEU A 392 0.69 -0.79 -3.88
CA LEU A 392 0.89 -0.63 -5.31
C LEU A 392 0.83 -1.97 -6.09
N GLY A 393 0.34 -3.04 -5.45
CA GLY A 393 0.30 -4.37 -6.05
C GLY A 393 1.71 -4.88 -6.41
N GLU A 394 1.95 -5.17 -7.69
CA GLU A 394 3.22 -5.71 -8.19
C GLU A 394 4.39 -4.71 -8.03
N GLU A 395 4.12 -3.43 -7.90
CA GLU A 395 5.14 -2.40 -7.70
C GLU A 395 5.57 -2.27 -6.22
N GLY A 396 4.89 -2.95 -5.31
CA GLY A 396 5.21 -2.94 -3.88
C GLY A 396 4.43 -1.92 -3.08
N VAL A 397 5.11 -1.09 -2.28
CA VAL A 397 4.47 -0.12 -1.38
C VAL A 397 5.24 1.20 -1.36
N LEU A 398 4.49 2.29 -1.20
CA LEU A 398 5.03 3.63 -0.95
C LEU A 398 4.61 4.06 0.46
N LEU A 399 5.59 4.43 1.28
CA LEU A 399 5.37 4.99 2.61
C LEU A 399 5.61 6.50 2.57
N ARG A 400 4.62 7.27 3.00
CA ARG A 400 4.72 8.72 3.21
C ARG A 400 4.46 9.01 4.68
N PHE A 401 5.38 9.72 5.38
CA PHE A 401 5.27 9.96 6.81
C PHE A 401 5.91 11.28 7.23
N ARG A 402 5.46 11.80 8.37
CA ARG A 402 6.08 12.96 9.00
C ARG A 402 7.27 12.56 9.87
N ASP A 403 8.39 13.30 9.70
CA ASP A 403 9.54 13.25 10.58
C ASP A 403 9.86 14.69 11.04
N GLY A 404 9.39 15.03 12.22
CA GLY A 404 9.37 16.41 12.71
C GLY A 404 8.45 17.30 11.86
N SER A 405 9.00 18.38 11.28
CA SER A 405 8.30 19.28 10.36
C SER A 405 8.25 18.78 8.93
N ASP A 406 9.09 17.82 8.58
CA ASP A 406 9.31 17.41 7.19
C ASP A 406 8.55 16.14 6.81
N TRP A 407 8.21 16.07 5.53
CA TRP A 407 7.64 14.88 4.94
C TRP A 407 8.73 14.02 4.32
N LYS A 408 8.76 12.73 4.69
CA LYS A 408 9.65 11.73 4.11
C LYS A 408 8.87 10.71 3.29
N THR A 409 9.51 10.22 2.24
CA THR A 409 8.98 9.16 1.38
C THR A 409 9.96 8.02 1.34
N ASP A 410 9.45 6.80 1.40
CA ASP A 410 10.20 5.60 1.07
C ASP A 410 9.36 4.67 0.21
N GLN A 411 9.98 3.84 -0.62
CA GLN A 411 9.29 2.88 -1.46
C GLN A 411 10.04 1.55 -1.41
N ILE A 412 9.31 0.46 -1.26
CA ILE A 412 9.85 -0.89 -1.27
C ILE A 412 9.15 -1.65 -2.39
N PRO A 413 9.89 -2.28 -3.33
CA PRO A 413 9.31 -3.08 -4.38
C PRO A 413 8.65 -4.34 -3.81
N ALA A 414 7.71 -4.94 -4.55
CA ALA A 414 7.18 -6.24 -4.18
C ALA A 414 8.29 -7.28 -4.10
N LEU A 415 8.36 -8.00 -3.00
CA LEU A 415 9.42 -8.97 -2.74
C LEU A 415 9.19 -10.29 -3.48
N ASN A 416 7.93 -10.63 -3.77
CA ASN A 416 7.54 -11.85 -4.48
C ASN A 416 7.25 -11.53 -5.94
N SER A 417 8.05 -12.10 -6.85
CA SER A 417 7.91 -11.92 -8.32
C SER A 417 6.92 -12.88 -8.97
N ALA A 418 6.44 -13.90 -8.25
CA ALA A 418 5.51 -14.92 -8.76
C ALA A 418 4.46 -15.29 -7.70
N PRO A 419 3.57 -14.36 -7.32
CA PRO A 419 2.53 -14.63 -6.33
C PRO A 419 1.51 -15.64 -6.91
N GLN A 420 1.16 -16.66 -6.12
CA GLN A 420 0.16 -17.66 -6.52
C GLN A 420 -1.26 -17.24 -6.11
N ASP A 421 -1.39 -16.62 -4.94
CA ASP A 421 -2.63 -16.04 -4.45
C ASP A 421 -2.31 -14.76 -3.66
N VAL A 422 -3.01 -13.68 -4.00
CA VAL A 422 -2.84 -12.36 -3.37
C VAL A 422 -3.98 -12.03 -2.39
N ALA A 423 -4.94 -12.94 -2.22
CA ALA A 423 -6.04 -12.73 -1.26
C ALA A 423 -5.47 -12.61 0.17
N GLY A 424 -5.92 -11.59 0.91
CA GLY A 424 -5.44 -11.32 2.28
C GLY A 424 -4.05 -10.68 2.38
N ALA A 425 -3.34 -10.41 1.27
CA ALA A 425 -2.03 -9.74 1.32
C ALA A 425 -2.12 -8.34 1.91
N GLY A 426 -3.19 -7.59 1.58
CA GLY A 426 -3.47 -6.27 2.16
C GLY A 426 -3.72 -6.35 3.67
N ASP A 427 -4.49 -7.35 4.11
CA ASP A 427 -4.82 -7.58 5.51
C ASP A 427 -3.57 -7.96 6.33
N CYS A 428 -2.70 -8.80 5.75
CA CYS A 428 -1.41 -9.16 6.35
C CYS A 428 -0.50 -7.92 6.48
N MET A 429 -0.47 -7.07 5.45
CA MET A 429 0.34 -5.85 5.47
C MET A 429 -0.17 -4.85 6.52
N LEU A 430 -1.49 -4.68 6.66
CA LEU A 430 -2.11 -3.84 7.69
C LEU A 430 -1.62 -4.24 9.10
N VAL A 431 -1.50 -5.53 9.37
CA VAL A 431 -1.08 -6.04 10.68
C VAL A 431 0.43 -5.90 10.90
N ALA A 432 1.23 -6.09 9.87
CA ALA A 432 2.69 -6.10 9.97
C ALA A 432 3.32 -4.70 9.92
N SER A 433 2.54 -3.66 9.57
CA SER A 433 2.99 -2.27 9.45
C SER A 433 2.77 -1.47 10.72
#